data_03d9e4e5f01af1182b3f7f16a92b4d97
#
_entry.id   03d9e4e5f01af1182b3f7f16a92b4d97
#
_cell.length_a   1.000
_cell.length_b   1.000
_cell.length_c   1.000
_cell.angle_alpha   90.00
_cell.angle_beta   90.00
_cell.angle_gamma   90.00
#
_symmetry.space_group_name_H-M   'P 1'
#
loop_
_entity.id
_entity.type
_entity.pdbx_description
1 polymer ?
#
loop_
_entity_poly.entity_id
_entity_poly.type
_entity_poly.pdbx_seq_one_letter_code
_entity_poly.pdbx_strand_id
1 'polypeptide(L)'
;GLVGSEMCIRDRDSGLVAAKGYSEQSGIPYGMAFHKNSYVGRTFIKPKQSQRESSVKIKLNVIEEVVKGKRIVMVDDSIVRGTTCANIIKMLKKAGAKEVHVRISSPPFLHPCYFGTDVPSNEQLIAHSHTTEQICEMIGADSLGYMEVEKLKDMVGDLAFCDACFTGNYPMEVPGRDISLAFE
;
A
#
# COMPACT_ATOMS: atom_id res chain seq x y z
N GLY A 1 9.38 17.68 3.38
CA GLY A 1 10.23 16.87 2.53
C GLY A 1 10.87 15.69 3.27
N LEU A 2 11.31 14.72 2.52
CA LEU A 2 12.02 13.54 3.05
C LEU A 2 13.52 13.77 3.24
N VAL A 3 13.91 15.00 3.50
CA VAL A 3 15.32 15.38 3.72
C VAL A 3 15.88 14.57 4.88
N GLY A 4 16.94 13.82 4.58
CA GLY A 4 17.61 12.96 5.54
C GLY A 4 17.10 11.53 5.63
N SER A 5 16.17 11.09 4.75
CA SER A 5 15.86 9.65 4.61
C SER A 5 17.08 8.94 4.02
N GLU A 6 17.39 7.76 4.57
CA GLU A 6 18.65 7.05 4.30
C GLU A 6 18.46 5.82 3.45
N MET A 7 17.21 5.34 3.29
CA MET A 7 16.92 4.15 2.50
C MET A 7 15.48 4.12 2.01
N CYS A 8 15.31 3.81 0.72
CA CYS A 8 14.04 3.46 0.11
C CYS A 8 13.89 1.94 0.12
N ILE A 9 12.76 1.45 0.62
CA ILE A 9 12.46 0.02 0.69
C ILE A 9 11.08 -0.26 0.09
N ARG A 10 10.85 -1.53 -0.25
CA ARG A 10 9.52 -2.06 -0.59
C ARG A 10 9.04 -3.05 0.48
N ASP A 11 7.75 -3.23 0.60
CA ASP A 11 7.16 -4.24 1.46
C ASP A 11 6.87 -5.56 0.73
N ARG A 12 6.45 -5.49 -0.55
CA ARG A 12 6.06 -6.63 -1.40
C ARG A 12 6.60 -6.51 -2.83
N ASP A 13 6.49 -7.61 -3.58
CA ASP A 13 6.99 -7.69 -4.96
C ASP A 13 6.29 -6.68 -5.90
N SER A 14 5.02 -6.36 -5.66
CA SER A 14 4.24 -5.36 -6.41
C SER A 14 4.83 -3.95 -6.31
N GLY A 15 5.35 -3.55 -5.16
CA GLY A 15 5.98 -2.25 -4.95
C GLY A 15 7.41 -2.12 -5.49
N LEU A 16 8.02 -3.20 -6.05
CA LEU A 16 9.44 -3.18 -6.44
C LEU A 16 9.77 -2.13 -7.48
N VAL A 17 8.98 -2.09 -8.55
CA VAL A 17 9.22 -1.16 -9.68
C VAL A 17 9.06 0.28 -9.21
N ALA A 18 7.99 0.55 -8.46
CA ALA A 18 7.72 1.87 -7.89
C ALA A 18 8.83 2.31 -6.92
N ALA A 19 9.30 1.42 -6.03
CA ALA A 19 10.37 1.71 -5.08
C ALA A 19 11.70 2.00 -5.79
N LYS A 20 12.01 1.27 -6.87
CA LYS A 20 13.20 1.50 -7.67
C LYS A 20 13.13 2.84 -8.39
N GLY A 21 12.03 3.14 -9.08
CA GLY A 21 11.82 4.44 -9.73
C GLY A 21 11.85 5.60 -8.73
N TYR A 22 11.25 5.43 -7.56
CA TYR A 22 11.31 6.42 -6.48
C TYR A 22 12.75 6.65 -6.01
N SER A 23 13.54 5.59 -5.82
CA SER A 23 14.96 5.68 -5.44
C SER A 23 15.79 6.42 -6.50
N GLU A 24 15.62 6.08 -7.77
CA GLU A 24 16.32 6.73 -8.87
C GLU A 24 16.00 8.24 -8.97
N GLN A 25 14.72 8.60 -8.84
CA GLN A 25 14.28 9.99 -8.93
C GLN A 25 14.64 10.82 -7.68
N SER A 26 14.56 10.23 -6.50
CA SER A 26 14.82 10.95 -5.22
C SER A 26 16.28 11.01 -4.82
N GLY A 27 17.13 10.15 -5.39
CA GLY A 27 18.51 9.94 -4.96
C GLY A 27 18.64 9.17 -3.64
N ILE A 28 17.53 8.69 -3.03
CA ILE A 28 17.57 7.89 -1.81
C ILE A 28 17.91 6.44 -2.20
N PRO A 29 18.98 5.83 -1.67
CA PRO A 29 19.39 4.49 -2.05
C PRO A 29 18.30 3.43 -1.84
N TYR A 30 18.11 2.54 -2.81
CA TYR A 30 17.23 1.39 -2.65
C TYR A 30 17.89 0.31 -1.80
N GLY A 31 17.13 -0.27 -0.87
CA GLY A 31 17.59 -1.35 -0.02
C GLY A 31 16.54 -2.45 0.19
N MET A 32 17.00 -3.64 0.54
CA MET A 32 16.14 -4.77 0.88
C MET A 32 16.05 -4.90 2.40
N ALA A 33 14.96 -4.40 2.97
CA ALA A 33 14.72 -4.48 4.42
C ALA A 33 13.97 -5.74 4.86
N PHE A 34 13.44 -6.52 3.91
CA PHE A 34 12.67 -7.72 4.20
C PHE A 34 13.23 -8.94 3.50
N HIS A 35 13.28 -10.05 4.25
CA HIS A 35 13.43 -11.37 3.70
C HIS A 35 12.06 -12.05 3.61
N LYS A 36 11.66 -12.42 2.39
CA LYS A 36 10.36 -13.06 2.12
C LYS A 36 10.49 -14.57 2.19
N ASN A 37 9.64 -15.20 3.00
CA ASN A 37 9.50 -16.65 2.97
C ASN A 37 8.57 -17.05 1.82
N SER A 38 9.14 -17.57 0.74
CA SER A 38 8.43 -17.96 -0.49
C SER A 38 7.49 -19.18 -0.31
N TYR A 39 7.66 -19.95 0.75
CA TYR A 39 6.81 -21.12 1.05
C TYR A 39 5.43 -20.74 1.61
N VAL A 40 5.23 -19.50 2.01
CA VAL A 40 3.94 -19.01 2.54
C VAL A 40 3.16 -18.34 1.42
N GLY A 41 2.03 -18.96 1.01
CA GLY A 41 1.14 -18.47 -0.03
C GLY A 41 0.44 -17.13 0.29
N ARG A 42 -0.51 -16.70 -0.57
CA ARG A 42 -1.27 -15.46 -0.40
C ARG A 42 -2.09 -15.47 0.89
N THR A 43 -1.86 -14.48 1.77
CA THR A 43 -2.44 -14.44 3.14
C THR A 43 -3.80 -13.79 3.22
N PHE A 44 -4.20 -12.95 2.26
CA PHE A 44 -5.48 -12.25 2.27
C PHE A 44 -6.69 -13.12 1.87
N ILE A 45 -6.45 -14.34 1.38
CA ILE A 45 -7.49 -15.33 1.05
C ILE A 45 -8.00 -16.04 2.32
N LYS A 46 -7.32 -15.89 3.48
CA LYS A 46 -7.74 -16.55 4.72
C LYS A 46 -8.92 -15.83 5.38
N PRO A 47 -9.97 -16.55 5.81
CA PRO A 47 -11.23 -15.96 6.27
C PRO A 47 -11.13 -15.23 7.62
N LYS A 48 -10.23 -15.64 8.54
CA LYS A 48 -10.11 -15.04 9.88
C LYS A 48 -9.01 -13.98 9.97
N GLN A 49 -9.30 -12.83 10.60
CA GLN A 49 -8.37 -11.72 10.79
C GLN A 49 -7.08 -12.14 11.55
N SER A 50 -7.22 -12.90 12.64
CA SER A 50 -6.08 -13.42 13.41
C SER A 50 -5.13 -14.32 12.60
N GLN A 51 -5.68 -15.09 11.64
CA GLN A 51 -4.89 -15.92 10.75
C GLN A 51 -4.15 -15.09 9.69
N ARG A 52 -4.72 -13.95 9.25
CA ARG A 52 -4.06 -13.01 8.34
C ARG A 52 -2.86 -12.35 9.01
N GLU A 53 -3.01 -11.87 10.25
CA GLU A 53 -1.94 -11.23 11.02
C GLU A 53 -0.78 -12.17 11.32
N SER A 54 -1.07 -13.40 11.77
CA SER A 54 -0.06 -14.43 12.00
C SER A 54 0.68 -14.81 10.70
N SER A 55 -0.04 -14.87 9.59
CA SER A 55 0.54 -15.22 8.28
C SER A 55 1.43 -14.12 7.71
N VAL A 56 1.17 -12.84 7.98
CA VAL A 56 2.08 -11.74 7.60
C VAL A 56 3.41 -11.85 8.36
N LYS A 57 3.36 -12.15 9.66
CA LYS A 57 4.59 -12.33 10.47
C LYS A 57 5.46 -13.51 10.02
N ILE A 58 4.84 -14.60 9.52
CA ILE A 58 5.58 -15.77 9.02
C ILE A 58 6.17 -15.50 7.63
N LYS A 59 5.55 -14.61 6.86
CA LYS A 59 5.90 -14.34 5.46
C LYS A 59 7.04 -13.35 5.29
N LEU A 60 7.12 -12.35 6.18
CA LEU A 60 8.08 -11.25 6.09
C LEU A 60 8.92 -11.18 7.37
N ASN A 61 10.22 -11.28 7.23
CA ASN A 61 11.18 -11.03 8.29
C ASN A 61 11.96 -9.77 7.99
N VAL A 62 12.03 -8.85 8.95
CA VAL A 62 12.83 -7.62 8.83
C VAL A 62 14.30 -7.97 9.01
N ILE A 63 15.15 -7.42 8.16
CA ILE A 63 16.62 -7.49 8.30
C ILE A 63 17.04 -6.35 9.22
N GLU A 64 17.20 -6.64 10.51
CA GLU A 64 17.41 -5.64 11.55
C GLU A 64 18.66 -4.78 11.30
N GLU A 65 19.78 -5.37 10.85
CA GLU A 65 21.03 -4.66 10.56
C GLU A 65 20.86 -3.61 9.45
N VAL A 66 19.91 -3.84 8.55
CA VAL A 66 19.62 -2.92 7.43
C VAL A 66 18.76 -1.75 7.88
N VAL A 67 17.90 -1.95 8.88
CA VAL A 67 16.81 -1.03 9.27
C VAL A 67 17.18 -0.18 10.49
N LYS A 68 17.95 -0.73 11.42
CA LYS A 68 18.22 -0.14 12.74
C LYS A 68 18.86 1.25 12.66
N GLY A 69 18.25 2.20 13.34
CA GLY A 69 18.70 3.58 13.45
C GLY A 69 18.42 4.44 12.21
N LYS A 70 17.84 3.88 11.14
CA LYS A 70 17.63 4.60 9.86
C LYS A 70 16.25 5.23 9.75
N ARG A 71 16.18 6.30 8.97
CA ARG A 71 14.95 6.90 8.45
C ARG A 71 14.62 6.27 7.11
N ILE A 72 13.49 5.59 7.00
CA ILE A 72 13.13 4.70 5.91
C ILE A 72 11.99 5.31 5.11
N VAL A 73 12.09 5.27 3.78
CA VAL A 73 10.95 5.47 2.87
C VAL A 73 10.44 4.10 2.44
N MET A 74 9.27 3.72 2.90
CA MET A 74 8.58 2.51 2.47
C MET A 74 7.66 2.83 1.29
N VAL A 75 7.89 2.18 0.15
CA VAL A 75 7.06 2.32 -1.05
C VAL A 75 6.18 1.09 -1.20
N ASP A 76 4.87 1.30 -1.38
CA ASP A 76 3.89 0.24 -1.65
C ASP A 76 3.00 0.61 -2.84
N ASP A 77 2.28 -0.37 -3.37
CA ASP A 77 1.36 -0.19 -4.50
C ASP A 77 0.07 0.53 -4.08
N SER A 78 -0.53 0.14 -2.97
CA SER A 78 -1.84 0.67 -2.55
C SER A 78 -2.13 0.48 -1.06
N ILE A 79 -3.00 1.32 -0.50
CA ILE A 79 -3.62 1.11 0.82
C ILE A 79 -5.14 1.00 0.63
N VAL A 80 -5.69 -0.18 0.96
CA VAL A 80 -7.14 -0.41 0.96
C VAL A 80 -7.70 -0.28 2.37
N ARG A 81 -7.30 -1.17 3.29
CA ARG A 81 -7.76 -1.21 4.70
C ARG A 81 -6.75 -0.66 5.71
N GLY A 82 -5.52 -0.45 5.31
CA GLY A 82 -4.42 0.03 6.16
C GLY A 82 -3.80 -1.00 7.11
N THR A 83 -4.47 -2.10 7.43
CA THR A 83 -4.03 -3.09 8.44
C THR A 83 -2.69 -3.75 8.10
N THR A 84 -2.47 -4.09 6.82
CA THR A 84 -1.20 -4.66 6.36
C THR A 84 -0.06 -3.66 6.50
N CYS A 85 -0.28 -2.44 6.04
CA CYS A 85 0.69 -1.34 6.12
C CYS A 85 1.06 -1.06 7.59
N ALA A 86 0.07 -0.94 8.49
CA ALA A 86 0.29 -0.75 9.92
C ALA A 86 1.15 -1.87 10.55
N ASN A 87 0.89 -3.13 10.20
CA ASN A 87 1.68 -4.25 10.69
C ASN A 87 3.14 -4.19 10.23
N ILE A 88 3.38 -3.82 8.97
CA ILE A 88 4.73 -3.69 8.41
C ILE A 88 5.48 -2.54 9.09
N ILE A 89 4.85 -1.39 9.27
CA ILE A 89 5.44 -0.25 9.99
C ILE A 89 5.80 -0.64 11.42
N LYS A 90 4.90 -1.34 12.12
CA LYS A 90 5.16 -1.85 13.47
C LYS A 90 6.35 -2.80 13.52
N MET A 91 6.53 -3.65 12.51
CA MET A 91 7.69 -4.53 12.39
C MET A 91 8.98 -3.75 12.18
N LEU A 92 8.97 -2.74 11.30
CA LEU A 92 10.12 -1.87 11.04
C LEU A 92 10.51 -1.07 12.30
N LYS A 93 9.55 -0.44 12.98
CA LYS A 93 9.80 0.30 14.22
C LYS A 93 10.31 -0.62 15.33
N LYS A 94 9.79 -1.85 15.44
CA LYS A 94 10.31 -2.86 16.38
C LYS A 94 11.75 -3.29 16.06
N ALA A 95 12.12 -3.34 14.79
CA ALA A 95 13.49 -3.63 14.34
C ALA A 95 14.43 -2.42 14.49
N GLY A 96 13.96 -1.30 15.06
CA GLY A 96 14.77 -0.14 15.39
C GLY A 96 14.84 0.93 14.30
N ALA A 97 13.91 0.95 13.34
CA ALA A 97 13.77 2.09 12.43
C ALA A 97 13.50 3.37 13.22
N LYS A 98 14.21 4.45 12.89
CA LYS A 98 14.05 5.75 13.53
C LYS A 98 12.78 6.46 13.09
N GLU A 99 12.51 6.44 11.80
CA GLU A 99 11.31 6.98 11.16
C GLU A 99 10.90 6.07 9.99
N VAL A 100 9.59 6.00 9.71
CA VAL A 100 9.03 5.27 8.57
C VAL A 100 8.08 6.18 7.80
N HIS A 101 8.52 6.63 6.64
CA HIS A 101 7.77 7.45 5.71
C HIS A 101 7.15 6.55 4.64
N VAL A 102 5.83 6.63 4.44
CA VAL A 102 5.12 5.79 3.47
C VAL A 102 4.84 6.56 2.19
N ARG A 103 5.10 5.94 1.05
CA ARG A 103 4.77 6.47 -0.29
C ARG A 103 4.02 5.41 -1.07
N ILE A 104 2.83 5.77 -1.52
CA ILE A 104 1.92 4.89 -2.25
C ILE A 104 1.91 5.29 -3.71
N SER A 105 2.16 4.32 -4.59
CA SER A 105 2.26 4.54 -6.04
C SER A 105 0.91 4.59 -6.75
N SER A 106 -0.20 4.47 -6.02
CA SER A 106 -1.54 4.77 -6.50
C SER A 106 -2.15 5.98 -5.80
N PRO A 107 -3.18 6.61 -6.37
CA PRO A 107 -4.06 7.50 -5.62
C PRO A 107 -4.82 6.77 -4.52
N PRO A 108 -5.43 7.48 -3.55
CA PRO A 108 -6.25 6.85 -2.54
C PRO A 108 -7.50 6.21 -3.16
N PHE A 109 -7.84 4.99 -2.73
CA PHE A 109 -9.06 4.31 -3.13
C PHE A 109 -10.26 4.93 -2.41
N LEU A 110 -11.06 5.70 -3.13
CA LEU A 110 -12.24 6.40 -2.59
C LEU A 110 -13.55 5.67 -2.88
N HIS A 111 -13.59 4.83 -3.94
CA HIS A 111 -14.77 4.13 -4.42
C HIS A 111 -14.50 2.64 -4.64
N PRO A 112 -15.52 1.76 -4.49
CA PRO A 112 -15.39 0.34 -4.78
C PRO A 112 -15.02 0.08 -6.24
N CYS A 113 -14.39 -1.06 -6.52
CA CYS A 113 -14.18 -1.52 -7.88
C CYS A 113 -15.20 -2.61 -8.22
N TYR A 114 -15.96 -2.41 -9.30
CA TYR A 114 -16.96 -3.38 -9.75
C TYR A 114 -16.48 -4.23 -10.92
N PHE A 115 -15.27 -3.99 -11.43
CA PHE A 115 -14.85 -4.56 -12.71
C PHE A 115 -13.57 -5.41 -12.66
N GLY A 116 -12.77 -5.34 -11.63
CA GLY A 116 -11.51 -6.09 -11.66
C GLY A 116 -10.73 -6.22 -10.35
N THR A 117 -11.05 -5.43 -9.34
CA THR A 117 -10.38 -5.49 -8.05
C THR A 117 -11.37 -5.90 -6.96
N ASP A 118 -10.97 -6.83 -6.08
CA ASP A 118 -11.79 -7.28 -4.95
C ASP A 118 -11.86 -6.21 -3.85
N VAL A 119 -12.64 -5.16 -4.11
CA VAL A 119 -12.97 -4.08 -3.17
C VAL A 119 -14.46 -3.81 -3.26
N PRO A 120 -15.29 -4.62 -2.58
CA PRO A 120 -16.73 -4.68 -2.82
C PRO A 120 -17.53 -3.54 -2.18
N SER A 121 -17.02 -2.84 -1.16
CA SER A 121 -17.78 -1.80 -0.44
C SER A 121 -16.93 -0.64 0.06
N ASN A 122 -17.57 0.53 0.21
CA ASN A 122 -16.96 1.75 0.75
C ASN A 122 -16.41 1.55 2.17
N GLU A 123 -17.07 0.72 2.99
CA GLU A 123 -16.69 0.46 4.39
C GLU A 123 -15.33 -0.19 4.52
N GLN A 124 -14.84 -0.86 3.47
CA GLN A 124 -13.54 -1.50 3.44
C GLN A 124 -12.41 -0.54 3.00
N LEU A 125 -12.77 0.65 2.51
CA LEU A 125 -11.85 1.65 2.01
C LEU A 125 -11.51 2.65 3.10
N ILE A 126 -10.31 2.59 3.64
CA ILE A 126 -9.87 3.52 4.69
C ILE A 126 -9.90 4.97 4.21
N ALA A 127 -9.52 5.22 2.95
CA ALA A 127 -9.48 6.56 2.37
C ALA A 127 -10.88 7.13 2.02
N HIS A 128 -11.95 6.29 2.03
CA HIS A 128 -13.32 6.77 1.84
C HIS A 128 -13.82 7.59 3.05
N SER A 129 -13.34 7.27 4.26
CA SER A 129 -13.82 7.84 5.51
C SER A 129 -12.78 8.61 6.31
N HIS A 130 -11.50 8.59 5.91
CA HIS A 130 -10.42 9.24 6.64
C HIS A 130 -9.54 10.06 5.71
N THR A 131 -9.01 11.18 6.23
CA THR A 131 -8.02 11.99 5.51
C THR A 131 -6.65 11.30 5.49
N THR A 132 -5.75 11.78 4.63
CA THR A 132 -4.38 11.25 4.55
C THR A 132 -3.65 11.35 5.89
N GLU A 133 -3.86 12.43 6.64
CA GLU A 133 -3.28 12.66 7.97
C GLU A 133 -3.82 11.65 8.99
N GLN A 134 -5.13 11.41 9.00
CA GLN A 134 -5.75 10.42 9.87
C GLN A 134 -5.27 9.00 9.54
N ILE A 135 -5.17 8.67 8.25
CA ILE A 135 -4.63 7.37 7.82
C ILE A 135 -3.17 7.22 8.26
N CYS A 136 -2.36 8.28 8.13
CA CYS A 136 -0.97 8.29 8.57
C CYS A 136 -0.84 7.95 10.07
N GLU A 137 -1.66 8.57 10.91
CA GLU A 137 -1.73 8.28 12.35
C GLU A 137 -2.17 6.83 12.63
N MET A 138 -3.25 6.39 11.96
CA MET A 138 -3.80 5.04 12.14
C MET A 138 -2.83 3.93 11.77
N ILE A 139 -2.02 4.11 10.71
CA ILE A 139 -0.99 3.13 10.32
C ILE A 139 0.30 3.28 11.12
N GLY A 140 0.45 4.36 11.90
CA GLY A 140 1.62 4.65 12.72
C GLY A 140 2.85 5.08 11.93
N ALA A 141 2.66 5.69 10.74
CA ALA A 141 3.73 6.24 9.92
C ALA A 141 4.14 7.63 10.39
N ASP A 142 5.36 8.03 10.09
CA ASP A 142 5.86 9.39 10.37
C ASP A 142 5.47 10.37 9.25
N SER A 143 5.20 9.88 8.05
CA SER A 143 4.48 10.60 6.99
C SER A 143 3.87 9.64 5.97
N LEU A 144 2.78 10.06 5.33
CA LEU A 144 2.11 9.34 4.27
C LEU A 144 1.93 10.26 3.05
N GLY A 145 2.18 9.74 1.85
CA GLY A 145 1.90 10.40 0.59
C GLY A 145 1.40 9.43 -0.46
N TYR A 146 0.38 9.84 -1.18
CA TYR A 146 -0.20 9.13 -2.32
C TYR A 146 0.23 9.77 -3.64
N MET A 147 0.12 9.02 -4.72
CA MET A 147 0.19 9.59 -6.07
C MET A 147 -1.07 10.43 -6.35
N GLU A 148 -0.92 11.51 -7.10
CA GLU A 148 -2.04 12.32 -7.58
C GLU A 148 -2.70 11.64 -8.80
N VAL A 149 -4.04 11.74 -8.92
CA VAL A 149 -4.80 11.12 -10.03
C VAL A 149 -4.35 11.67 -11.39
N GLU A 150 -4.06 12.96 -11.45
CA GLU A 150 -3.60 13.65 -12.66
C GLU A 150 -2.29 13.05 -13.18
N LYS A 151 -1.40 12.62 -12.28
CA LYS A 151 -0.12 12.00 -12.65
C LYS A 151 -0.28 10.62 -13.28
N LEU A 152 -1.35 9.89 -12.96
CA LEU A 152 -1.66 8.65 -13.68
C LEU A 152 -1.93 8.93 -15.18
N LYS A 153 -2.66 10.00 -15.49
CA LYS A 153 -2.95 10.40 -16.87
C LYS A 153 -1.67 10.77 -17.62
N ASP A 154 -0.78 11.51 -16.96
CA ASP A 154 0.53 11.85 -17.52
C ASP A 154 1.37 10.60 -17.86
N MET A 155 1.27 9.53 -17.02
CA MET A 155 2.04 8.29 -17.21
C MET A 155 1.53 7.41 -18.34
N VAL A 156 0.21 7.37 -18.58
CA VAL A 156 -0.39 6.50 -19.62
C VAL A 156 -0.57 7.22 -20.96
N GLY A 157 -0.42 8.54 -20.98
CA GLY A 157 -0.61 9.34 -22.20
C GLY A 157 -2.03 9.21 -22.77
N ASP A 158 -2.13 8.93 -24.07
CA ASP A 158 -3.42 8.80 -24.78
C ASP A 158 -4.11 7.45 -24.59
N LEU A 159 -3.55 6.54 -23.78
CA LEU A 159 -4.17 5.25 -23.52
C LEU A 159 -5.39 5.43 -22.60
N ALA A 160 -6.51 4.83 -23.00
CA ALA A 160 -7.69 4.76 -22.15
C ALA A 160 -7.46 3.80 -20.98
N PHE A 161 -7.75 4.25 -19.77
CA PHE A 161 -7.71 3.43 -18.56
C PHE A 161 -8.89 3.79 -17.63
N CYS A 162 -9.23 2.87 -16.73
CA CYS A 162 -10.28 3.11 -15.75
C CYS A 162 -9.66 3.66 -14.47
N ASP A 163 -10.11 4.82 -14.01
CA ASP A 163 -9.73 5.49 -12.77
C ASP A 163 -10.88 5.58 -11.76
N ALA A 164 -11.95 4.83 -11.98
CA ALA A 164 -13.20 4.95 -11.22
C ALA A 164 -13.06 4.70 -9.71
N CYS A 165 -12.17 3.81 -9.29
CA CYS A 165 -11.88 3.58 -7.87
C CYS A 165 -11.25 4.80 -7.16
N PHE A 166 -10.69 5.74 -7.91
CA PHE A 166 -10.11 6.99 -7.40
C PHE A 166 -11.06 8.17 -7.56
N THR A 167 -11.83 8.23 -8.69
CA THR A 167 -12.61 9.40 -9.10
C THR A 167 -14.13 9.22 -8.95
N GLY A 168 -14.63 7.98 -8.89
CA GLY A 168 -16.06 7.67 -8.96
C GLY A 168 -16.66 7.68 -10.37
N ASN A 169 -15.85 7.97 -11.40
CA ASN A 169 -16.30 8.04 -12.80
C ASN A 169 -16.19 6.66 -13.45
N TYR A 170 -17.25 5.86 -13.37
CA TYR A 170 -17.26 4.51 -13.92
C TYR A 170 -17.47 4.54 -15.46
N PRO A 171 -16.76 3.69 -16.22
CA PRO A 171 -16.83 3.67 -17.69
C PRO A 171 -18.13 3.07 -18.22
N MET A 172 -18.93 2.41 -17.37
CA MET A 172 -20.23 1.81 -17.69
C MET A 172 -21.13 1.82 -16.46
N GLU A 173 -22.40 1.49 -16.65
CA GLU A 173 -23.35 1.37 -15.53
C GLU A 173 -22.86 0.37 -14.49
N VAL A 174 -22.88 0.80 -13.23
CA VAL A 174 -22.50 -0.04 -12.10
C VAL A 174 -23.59 -1.07 -11.86
N PRO A 175 -23.28 -2.37 -11.75
CA PRO A 175 -24.28 -3.39 -11.41
C PRO A 175 -25.00 -3.01 -10.11
N GLY A 176 -26.33 -3.19 -10.09
CA GLY A 176 -27.13 -2.90 -8.89
C GLY A 176 -26.60 -3.67 -7.68
N ARG A 177 -26.85 -3.14 -6.48
CA ARG A 177 -26.32 -3.67 -5.19
C ARG A 177 -26.68 -5.14 -4.90
N ASP A 178 -27.61 -5.73 -5.67
CA ASP A 178 -28.10 -7.09 -5.46
C ASP A 178 -27.22 -8.20 -6.06
N ILE A 179 -26.14 -7.86 -6.77
CA ILE A 179 -25.25 -8.87 -7.39
C ILE A 179 -24.21 -9.41 -6.40
N SER A 180 -23.99 -8.76 -5.26
CA SER A 180 -23.05 -9.22 -4.23
C SER A 180 -23.41 -10.55 -3.55
N LEU A 181 -24.65 -11.03 -3.73
CA LEU A 181 -25.15 -12.29 -3.16
C LEU A 181 -25.08 -13.48 -4.13
N ALA A 182 -24.59 -13.30 -5.34
CA ALA A 182 -24.56 -14.37 -6.38
C ALA A 182 -23.28 -15.21 -6.38
N PHE A 183 -22.34 -14.97 -5.47
CA PHE A 183 -21.04 -15.66 -5.38
C PHE A 183 -20.74 -16.17 -3.95
N GLU A 184 -21.76 -16.61 -3.20
CA GLU A 184 -21.56 -17.48 -2.04
C GLU A 184 -21.58 -18.96 -2.43
#